data_12964fd0b24001328c907e84f09f66aa
#
_entry.id   12964fd0b24001328c907e84f09f66aa
#
_cell.length_a   1.000
_cell.length_b   1.000
_cell.length_c   1.000
_cell.angle_alpha   90.00
_cell.angle_beta   90.00
_cell.angle_gamma   90.00
#
_symmetry.space_group_name_H-M   'P 1'
#
loop_
_entity.id
_entity.type
_entity.pdbx_description
1 polymer ?
#
loop_
_entity_poly.entity_id
_entity_poly.type
_entity_poly.pdbx_seq_one_letter_code
_entity_poly.pdbx_strand_id
1 'polypeptide(L)'
;MLGALILLGPRSAAQAEFQWPGHFSFPGGSPLAFRLDAYCRQPPEEVARKAQLRQRAAQSDAAWAEYTQVLAEHRAALLACRSRRWPQVQAIWVRLHPCDANPGVLDQVFDQVVNLGYNRVFIETLHDGRSILPDGAGGIWPSLQPTADLLDLALKAARRRGLSAYAWVSSLNFGYSYGQRPDRQSVLARNGRGLATLLDPAAALPEDLGSPDEVFVDPFHPLARRDLAELIRRILQRQPDGILFDYIRYPRGSGASSLATNVRDLWIHGEGARQAYLDLAENPAGRALLERYLRQGYITVADVLHLDATYSEEPKWRRPGDPRPSATEEWVFSPELSTWVTRSTASKNWQGEQHSTPAHSGRSSLEKLAAPTPSPTPTPPAAVRQVRWQQQLWELSVEFARQGVLDYLRQAAQLVWKRGIPSGAVFFPDGNLKVGEGFDARLQPWDRFDPNMEWHPMAYAKCEDSSCVVKQVERVLAVASPQTFVCPAIAGLWGQAQRNRPSLETQMAALARRFPQLSCVSHFSLSWIEPELERSRRACQL
;
A
#
# COMPACT_ATOMS: atom_id res chain seq x y z
N MET A 1 28.86 9.58 -55.65
CA MET A 1 29.12 8.97 -54.35
C MET A 1 28.15 9.60 -53.35
N LEU A 2 27.03 8.92 -53.11
CA LEU A 2 25.97 9.37 -52.16
C LEU A 2 26.24 8.76 -50.79
N GLY A 3 26.45 9.60 -49.78
CA GLY A 3 26.55 9.21 -48.39
C GLY A 3 25.15 9.20 -47.75
N ALA A 4 24.72 8.06 -47.28
CA ALA A 4 23.45 7.91 -46.56
C ALA A 4 23.61 8.31 -45.08
N LEU A 5 22.85 9.33 -44.66
CA LEU A 5 22.68 9.72 -43.25
C LEU A 5 21.67 8.77 -42.60
N ILE A 6 22.13 7.97 -41.63
CA ILE A 6 21.26 7.14 -40.81
C ILE A 6 20.83 8.00 -39.61
N LEU A 7 19.55 8.39 -39.59
CA LEU A 7 18.88 9.00 -38.45
C LEU A 7 18.59 7.91 -37.42
N LEU A 8 19.27 7.97 -36.28
CA LEU A 8 18.94 7.18 -35.07
C LEU A 8 17.75 7.83 -34.35
N GLY A 9 16.57 7.25 -34.52
CA GLY A 9 15.40 7.58 -33.73
C GLY A 9 15.51 7.05 -32.27
N PRO A 10 14.78 7.62 -31.30
CA PRO A 10 14.88 7.21 -29.93
C PRO A 10 14.35 5.77 -29.73
N ARG A 11 15.19 4.93 -29.14
CA ARG A 11 14.81 3.57 -28.74
C ARG A 11 13.73 3.66 -27.67
N SER A 12 12.52 3.19 -28.00
CA SER A 12 11.48 2.88 -27.05
C SER A 12 12.00 1.84 -26.05
N ALA A 13 11.79 2.10 -24.76
CA ALA A 13 12.04 1.13 -23.70
C ALA A 13 11.23 -0.14 -24.00
N ALA A 14 11.92 -1.23 -24.24
CA ALA A 14 11.33 -2.53 -24.48
C ALA A 14 10.54 -2.93 -23.23
N GLN A 15 9.26 -3.16 -23.42
CA GLN A 15 8.43 -3.93 -22.50
C GLN A 15 9.08 -5.31 -22.34
N ALA A 16 9.61 -5.59 -21.17
CA ALA A 16 10.01 -6.93 -20.82
C ALA A 16 8.73 -7.76 -20.63
N GLU A 17 8.27 -8.39 -21.70
CA GLU A 17 7.35 -9.52 -21.59
C GLU A 17 8.06 -10.56 -20.74
N PHE A 18 7.46 -10.85 -19.58
CA PHE A 18 7.91 -11.92 -18.69
C PHE A 18 7.65 -13.26 -19.39
N GLN A 19 8.61 -13.68 -20.21
CA GLN A 19 8.60 -15.01 -20.82
C GLN A 19 8.96 -16.04 -19.76
N TRP A 20 8.00 -16.91 -19.44
CA TRP A 20 8.23 -18.09 -18.63
C TRP A 20 9.29 -18.99 -19.28
N PRO A 21 10.33 -19.44 -18.55
CA PRO A 21 11.35 -20.28 -19.15
C PRO A 21 10.77 -21.63 -19.58
N GLY A 22 10.92 -21.92 -20.87
CA GLY A 22 11.08 -23.22 -21.46
C GLY A 22 9.94 -24.23 -21.35
N HIS A 23 9.42 -24.61 -22.53
CA HIS A 23 8.75 -25.88 -22.73
C HIS A 23 9.66 -27.03 -22.30
N PHE A 24 9.43 -27.59 -21.12
CA PHE A 24 9.98 -28.90 -20.75
C PHE A 24 9.09 -29.96 -21.39
N SER A 25 9.60 -30.61 -22.45
CA SER A 25 9.03 -31.85 -22.97
C SER A 25 9.50 -32.99 -22.07
N PHE A 26 8.60 -33.64 -21.36
CA PHE A 26 8.87 -34.84 -20.59
C PHE A 26 8.75 -36.07 -21.48
N PRO A 27 9.71 -37.02 -21.44
CA PRO A 27 9.58 -38.29 -22.17
C PRO A 27 8.59 -39.20 -21.45
N GLY A 28 7.52 -39.59 -22.16
CA GLY A 28 6.78 -40.84 -22.04
C GLY A 28 6.23 -41.25 -20.68
N GLY A 29 5.10 -40.66 -20.28
CA GLY A 29 4.13 -41.22 -19.34
C GLY A 29 2.79 -40.58 -19.66
N SER A 30 1.72 -41.39 -19.77
CA SER A 30 0.35 -40.86 -19.93
C SER A 30 0.07 -39.85 -18.83
N PRO A 31 -0.28 -38.58 -19.15
CA PRO A 31 -0.62 -37.62 -18.12
C PRO A 31 -1.83 -38.17 -17.37
N LEU A 32 -1.69 -38.42 -16.07
CA LEU A 32 -2.84 -38.51 -15.18
C LEU A 32 -3.67 -37.26 -15.41
N ALA A 33 -4.80 -37.39 -16.10
CA ALA A 33 -5.63 -36.26 -16.45
C ALA A 33 -6.32 -35.79 -15.16
N PHE A 34 -5.67 -34.90 -14.41
CA PHE A 34 -6.31 -34.20 -13.30
C PHE A 34 -7.56 -33.52 -13.84
N ARG A 35 -8.75 -34.04 -13.48
CA ARG A 35 -10.04 -33.43 -13.83
C ARG A 35 -10.33 -32.30 -12.85
N LEU A 36 -9.71 -31.13 -13.08
CA LEU A 36 -10.04 -29.94 -12.32
C LEU A 36 -11.42 -29.39 -12.73
N ASP A 37 -12.18 -28.84 -11.77
CA ASP A 37 -13.49 -28.25 -12.03
C ASP A 37 -13.41 -26.91 -12.77
N ALA A 38 -14.55 -26.22 -12.91
CA ALA A 38 -14.62 -24.91 -13.58
C ALA A 38 -13.77 -23.82 -12.90
N TYR A 39 -13.48 -23.97 -11.61
CA TYR A 39 -12.64 -23.07 -10.83
C TYR A 39 -11.24 -23.65 -10.58
N CYS A 40 -10.85 -24.66 -11.35
CA CYS A 40 -9.58 -25.36 -11.25
C CYS A 40 -9.33 -26.01 -9.88
N ARG A 41 -10.39 -26.37 -9.15
CA ARG A 41 -10.29 -27.10 -7.88
C ARG A 41 -10.08 -28.58 -8.15
N GLN A 42 -9.31 -29.20 -7.27
CA GLN A 42 -9.01 -30.62 -7.34
C GLN A 42 -10.17 -31.46 -6.77
N PRO A 43 -10.52 -32.61 -7.37
CA PRO A 43 -11.53 -33.50 -6.84
C PRO A 43 -11.16 -34.04 -5.44
N PRO A 44 -12.15 -34.30 -4.57
CA PRO A 44 -11.91 -34.76 -3.19
C PRO A 44 -11.05 -36.03 -3.09
N GLU A 45 -11.22 -36.98 -4.01
CA GLU A 45 -10.42 -38.22 -4.04
C GLU A 45 -8.95 -37.98 -4.30
N GLU A 46 -8.59 -37.03 -5.18
CA GLU A 46 -7.21 -36.65 -5.45
C GLU A 46 -6.62 -35.85 -4.29
N VAL A 47 -7.42 -35.02 -3.62
CA VAL A 47 -7.03 -34.31 -2.40
C VAL A 47 -6.65 -35.32 -1.31
N ALA A 48 -7.49 -36.34 -1.08
CA ALA A 48 -7.25 -37.38 -0.08
C ALA A 48 -6.00 -38.21 -0.42
N ARG A 49 -5.83 -38.61 -1.69
CA ARG A 49 -4.63 -39.33 -2.15
C ARG A 49 -3.36 -38.53 -1.92
N LYS A 50 -3.34 -37.25 -2.27
CA LYS A 50 -2.20 -36.37 -2.06
C LYS A 50 -1.86 -36.19 -0.57
N ALA A 51 -2.88 -36.10 0.29
CA ALA A 51 -2.70 -36.02 1.74
C ALA A 51 -2.05 -37.29 2.31
N GLN A 52 -2.48 -38.47 1.87
CA GLN A 52 -1.87 -39.74 2.25
C GLN A 52 -0.42 -39.85 1.79
N LEU A 53 -0.12 -39.42 0.56
CA LEU A 53 1.27 -39.39 0.05
C LEU A 53 2.15 -38.46 0.90
N ARG A 54 1.66 -37.27 1.24
CA ARG A 54 2.40 -36.32 2.11
C ARG A 54 2.74 -36.95 3.47
N GLN A 55 1.78 -37.64 4.09
CA GLN A 55 2.03 -38.33 5.38
C GLN A 55 3.10 -39.41 5.25
N ARG A 56 3.08 -40.23 4.19
CA ARG A 56 4.10 -41.25 3.92
C ARG A 56 5.45 -40.62 3.58
N ALA A 57 5.46 -39.51 2.88
CA ALA A 57 6.67 -38.77 2.50
C ALA A 57 7.50 -38.30 3.70
N ALA A 58 6.87 -38.07 4.85
CA ALA A 58 7.59 -37.77 6.09
C ALA A 58 8.43 -38.94 6.63
N GLN A 59 8.24 -40.15 6.11
CA GLN A 59 8.86 -41.40 6.64
C GLN A 59 9.73 -42.14 5.63
N SER A 60 9.72 -41.74 4.34
CA SER A 60 10.38 -42.49 3.26
C SER A 60 10.76 -41.59 2.09
N ASP A 61 12.02 -41.67 1.64
CA ASP A 61 12.53 -40.97 0.46
C ASP A 61 11.79 -41.37 -0.83
N ALA A 62 11.41 -42.65 -0.96
CA ALA A 62 10.62 -43.10 -2.11
C ALA A 62 9.25 -42.46 -2.13
N ALA A 63 8.56 -42.36 -1.00
CA ALA A 63 7.28 -41.68 -0.88
C ALA A 63 7.41 -40.17 -1.06
N TRP A 64 8.52 -39.57 -0.65
CA TRP A 64 8.84 -38.17 -0.92
C TRP A 64 9.00 -37.90 -2.43
N ALA A 65 9.70 -38.80 -3.15
CA ALA A 65 9.84 -38.69 -4.61
C ALA A 65 8.47 -38.78 -5.32
N GLU A 66 7.61 -39.76 -4.93
CA GLU A 66 6.26 -39.91 -5.45
C GLU A 66 5.39 -38.66 -5.17
N TYR A 67 5.45 -38.15 -3.94
CA TYR A 67 4.74 -36.92 -3.58
C TYR A 67 5.19 -35.71 -4.40
N THR A 68 6.49 -35.56 -4.60
CA THR A 68 7.06 -34.46 -5.40
C THR A 68 6.60 -34.55 -6.87
N GLN A 69 6.52 -35.77 -7.43
CA GLN A 69 5.98 -35.98 -8.77
C GLN A 69 4.51 -35.55 -8.86
N VAL A 70 3.67 -35.94 -7.90
CA VAL A 70 2.25 -35.53 -7.83
C VAL A 70 2.11 -34.01 -7.72
N LEU A 71 2.99 -33.34 -6.97
CA LEU A 71 3.00 -31.86 -6.92
C LEU A 71 3.30 -31.26 -8.30
N ALA A 72 4.28 -31.81 -9.04
CA ALA A 72 4.63 -31.31 -10.37
C ALA A 72 3.48 -31.52 -11.39
N GLU A 73 2.84 -32.68 -11.35
CA GLU A 73 1.68 -32.99 -12.20
C GLU A 73 0.49 -32.08 -11.89
N HIS A 74 0.18 -31.89 -10.61
CA HIS A 74 -0.90 -30.96 -10.20
C HIS A 74 -0.59 -29.52 -10.60
N ARG A 75 0.66 -29.07 -10.42
CA ARG A 75 1.11 -27.74 -10.88
C ARG A 75 0.85 -27.56 -12.37
N ALA A 76 1.24 -28.53 -13.21
CA ALA A 76 1.04 -28.46 -14.66
C ALA A 76 -0.46 -28.40 -15.02
N ALA A 77 -1.27 -29.24 -14.38
CA ALA A 77 -2.73 -29.26 -14.58
C ALA A 77 -3.38 -27.93 -14.15
N LEU A 78 -2.98 -27.37 -13.00
CA LEU A 78 -3.49 -26.09 -12.49
C LEU A 78 -3.15 -24.94 -13.42
N LEU A 79 -1.89 -24.84 -13.89
CA LEU A 79 -1.47 -23.82 -14.84
C LEU A 79 -2.22 -23.93 -16.17
N ALA A 80 -2.39 -25.16 -16.70
CA ALA A 80 -3.15 -25.40 -17.92
C ALA A 80 -4.65 -25.09 -17.75
N CYS A 81 -5.22 -25.32 -16.58
CA CYS A 81 -6.59 -24.93 -16.26
C CYS A 81 -6.73 -23.40 -16.20
N ARG A 82 -5.85 -22.71 -15.47
CA ARG A 82 -5.90 -21.27 -15.30
C ARG A 82 -5.67 -20.50 -16.61
N SER A 83 -4.82 -21.00 -17.49
CA SER A 83 -4.60 -20.35 -18.81
C SER A 83 -5.87 -20.35 -19.69
N ARG A 84 -6.82 -21.27 -19.46
CA ARG A 84 -8.05 -21.42 -20.25
C ARG A 84 -9.32 -20.99 -19.52
N ARG A 85 -9.24 -20.70 -18.22
CA ARG A 85 -10.39 -20.37 -17.37
C ARG A 85 -10.24 -18.99 -16.77
N TRP A 86 -11.36 -18.28 -16.69
CA TRP A 86 -11.44 -17.04 -15.93
C TRP A 86 -11.55 -17.33 -14.42
N PRO A 87 -10.88 -16.56 -13.55
CA PRO A 87 -9.77 -15.67 -13.86
C PRO A 87 -8.47 -16.46 -14.08
N GLN A 88 -7.53 -15.91 -14.84
CA GLN A 88 -6.21 -16.52 -15.06
C GLN A 88 -5.35 -16.52 -13.77
N VAL A 89 -5.54 -15.51 -12.93
CA VAL A 89 -4.94 -15.44 -11.60
C VAL A 89 -6.05 -15.50 -10.55
N GLN A 90 -6.03 -16.57 -9.76
CA GLN A 90 -6.86 -16.69 -8.58
C GLN A 90 -5.96 -16.71 -7.35
N ALA A 91 -6.06 -15.64 -6.53
CA ALA A 91 -5.17 -15.44 -5.39
C ALA A 91 -5.91 -15.64 -4.05
N ILE A 92 -5.14 -15.96 -3.01
CA ILE A 92 -5.67 -16.12 -1.64
C ILE A 92 -4.75 -15.46 -0.62
N TRP A 93 -5.35 -14.91 0.42
CA TRP A 93 -4.67 -14.26 1.54
C TRP A 93 -4.43 -15.28 2.65
N VAL A 94 -3.17 -15.37 3.14
CA VAL A 94 -2.75 -16.35 4.13
C VAL A 94 -1.99 -15.67 5.26
N ARG A 95 -2.44 -15.88 6.49
CA ARG A 95 -1.69 -15.57 7.71
C ARG A 95 -0.93 -16.81 8.16
N LEU A 96 0.31 -16.62 8.61
CA LEU A 96 1.11 -17.67 9.18
C LEU A 96 1.12 -17.57 10.72
N HIS A 97 1.28 -18.73 11.35
CA HIS A 97 1.35 -18.90 12.81
C HIS A 97 2.67 -19.51 13.22
N PRO A 98 3.10 -19.38 14.49
CA PRO A 98 4.36 -19.99 14.96
C PRO A 98 4.46 -21.48 14.65
N CYS A 99 3.37 -22.23 14.77
CA CYS A 99 3.31 -23.67 14.54
C CYS A 99 3.50 -24.07 13.08
N ASP A 100 3.39 -23.14 12.13
CA ASP A 100 3.65 -23.41 10.72
C ASP A 100 5.13 -23.71 10.44
N ALA A 101 6.02 -23.44 11.40
CA ALA A 101 7.42 -23.87 11.37
C ALA A 101 7.59 -25.38 11.56
N ASN A 102 6.57 -26.09 12.07
CA ASN A 102 6.65 -27.52 12.27
C ASN A 102 6.75 -28.26 10.93
N PRO A 103 7.54 -29.35 10.86
CA PRO A 103 7.72 -30.11 9.63
C PRO A 103 6.38 -30.54 9.00
N GLY A 104 6.22 -30.32 7.69
CA GLY A 104 5.04 -30.72 6.92
C GLY A 104 3.81 -29.80 7.03
N VAL A 105 3.75 -28.88 8.00
CA VAL A 105 2.58 -27.98 8.17
C VAL A 105 2.42 -27.04 6.98
N LEU A 106 3.48 -26.36 6.55
CA LEU A 106 3.42 -25.50 5.37
C LEU A 106 3.12 -26.29 4.09
N ASP A 107 3.56 -27.55 3.99
CA ASP A 107 3.20 -28.42 2.88
C ASP A 107 1.69 -28.69 2.87
N GLN A 108 1.08 -28.93 4.04
CA GLN A 108 -0.37 -29.09 4.15
C GLN A 108 -1.13 -27.81 3.77
N VAL A 109 -0.70 -26.65 4.26
CA VAL A 109 -1.31 -25.35 3.97
C VAL A 109 -1.30 -25.07 2.48
N PHE A 110 -0.13 -25.20 1.83
CA PHE A 110 -0.03 -24.88 0.41
C PHE A 110 -0.58 -25.96 -0.51
N ASP A 111 -0.66 -27.23 -0.05
CA ASP A 111 -1.47 -28.25 -0.73
C ASP A 111 -2.94 -27.83 -0.78
N GLN A 112 -3.48 -27.35 0.35
CA GLN A 112 -4.88 -26.89 0.40
C GLN A 112 -5.11 -25.69 -0.52
N VAL A 113 -4.17 -24.74 -0.55
CA VAL A 113 -4.22 -23.59 -1.47
C VAL A 113 -4.35 -24.05 -2.93
N VAL A 114 -3.47 -24.94 -3.41
CA VAL A 114 -3.53 -25.40 -4.81
C VAL A 114 -4.72 -26.35 -5.06
N ASN A 115 -5.17 -27.12 -4.05
CA ASN A 115 -6.36 -27.97 -4.16
C ASN A 115 -7.63 -27.13 -4.42
N LEU A 116 -7.70 -25.93 -3.84
CA LEU A 116 -8.79 -24.97 -4.04
C LEU A 116 -8.63 -24.16 -5.35
N GLY A 117 -7.64 -24.49 -6.18
CA GLY A 117 -7.45 -23.88 -7.49
C GLY A 117 -6.73 -22.53 -7.47
N TYR A 118 -6.13 -22.11 -6.38
CA TYR A 118 -5.35 -20.88 -6.33
C TYR A 118 -3.96 -21.08 -6.95
N ASN A 119 -3.50 -20.08 -7.70
CA ASN A 119 -2.17 -20.04 -8.31
C ASN A 119 -1.31 -18.85 -7.83
N ARG A 120 -1.87 -18.00 -6.95
CA ARG A 120 -1.14 -16.92 -6.25
C ARG A 120 -1.52 -16.88 -4.78
N VAL A 121 -0.56 -16.53 -3.93
CA VAL A 121 -0.76 -16.40 -2.48
C VAL A 121 -0.16 -15.08 -1.97
N PHE A 122 -0.90 -14.39 -1.08
CA PHE A 122 -0.46 -13.21 -0.36
C PHE A 122 -0.17 -13.61 1.09
N ILE A 123 1.10 -13.63 1.48
CA ILE A 123 1.56 -14.09 2.79
C ILE A 123 1.75 -12.89 3.71
N GLU A 124 0.99 -12.80 4.80
CA GLU A 124 1.13 -11.73 5.78
C GLU A 124 2.50 -11.79 6.45
N THR A 125 3.26 -10.69 6.40
CA THR A 125 4.63 -10.63 6.90
C THR A 125 4.77 -9.88 8.20
N LEU A 126 3.79 -9.05 8.53
CA LEU A 126 3.73 -8.27 9.76
C LEU A 126 2.34 -8.37 10.36
N HIS A 127 2.23 -8.88 11.58
CA HIS A 127 0.99 -8.93 12.35
C HIS A 127 1.26 -8.46 13.77
N ASP A 128 0.46 -7.51 14.26
CA ASP A 128 0.57 -6.95 15.61
C ASP A 128 2.00 -6.53 16.02
N GLY A 129 2.72 -5.87 15.13
CA GLY A 129 4.09 -5.43 15.39
C GLY A 129 5.13 -6.55 15.43
N ARG A 130 4.75 -7.79 15.10
CA ARG A 130 5.61 -8.95 15.01
C ARG A 130 5.78 -9.40 13.57
N SER A 131 6.99 -9.74 13.20
CA SER A 131 7.34 -10.21 11.86
C SER A 131 7.43 -11.73 11.80
N ILE A 132 7.08 -12.33 10.67
CA ILE A 132 7.36 -13.75 10.38
C ILE A 132 8.81 -14.02 9.97
N LEU A 133 9.65 -12.98 9.96
CA LEU A 133 11.10 -13.08 9.75
C LEU A 133 11.81 -13.39 11.07
N PRO A 134 13.01 -13.98 11.07
CA PRO A 134 13.83 -14.09 12.27
C PRO A 134 14.12 -12.74 12.90
N ASP A 135 14.52 -12.70 14.16
CA ASP A 135 14.90 -11.45 14.80
C ASP A 135 16.05 -10.76 14.04
N GLY A 136 15.91 -9.44 13.84
CA GLY A 136 16.92 -8.62 13.19
C GLY A 136 17.74 -7.83 14.19
N ALA A 137 18.88 -7.33 13.74
CA ALA A 137 19.66 -6.36 14.50
C ALA A 137 18.80 -5.14 14.86
N GLY A 138 18.78 -4.74 16.12
CA GLY A 138 18.01 -3.57 16.60
C GLY A 138 16.59 -3.88 17.11
N GLY A 139 16.06 -5.11 16.97
CA GLY A 139 14.83 -5.56 17.62
C GLY A 139 13.56 -4.74 17.35
N ILE A 140 13.48 -4.03 16.21
CA ILE A 140 12.30 -3.21 15.85
C ILE A 140 11.10 -4.12 15.58
N TRP A 141 11.32 -5.20 14.85
CA TRP A 141 10.33 -6.18 14.46
C TRP A 141 10.65 -7.52 15.12
N PRO A 142 10.18 -7.77 16.35
CA PRO A 142 10.40 -9.07 17.00
C PRO A 142 9.77 -10.18 16.16
N SER A 143 10.44 -11.32 16.12
CA SER A 143 9.96 -12.47 15.38
C SER A 143 8.71 -13.06 16.01
N LEU A 144 7.77 -13.49 15.18
CA LEU A 144 6.65 -14.33 15.59
C LEU A 144 7.14 -15.75 15.96
N GLN A 145 8.21 -16.23 15.28
CA GLN A 145 8.85 -17.52 15.50
C GLN A 145 10.38 -17.35 15.45
N PRO A 146 11.05 -17.10 16.60
CA PRO A 146 12.48 -16.77 16.62
C PRO A 146 13.41 -17.86 16.06
N THR A 147 12.98 -19.13 16.10
CA THR A 147 13.79 -20.29 15.70
C THR A 147 13.68 -20.65 14.22
N ALA A 148 12.81 -19.98 13.45
CA ALA A 148 12.59 -20.29 12.04
C ALA A 148 12.29 -19.04 11.21
N ASP A 149 12.76 -19.03 9.97
CA ASP A 149 12.37 -18.05 8.95
C ASP A 149 11.09 -18.51 8.25
N LEU A 150 9.94 -18.14 8.82
CA LEU A 150 8.64 -18.57 8.30
C LEU A 150 8.39 -18.06 6.88
N LEU A 151 8.89 -16.88 6.51
CA LEU A 151 8.72 -16.37 5.15
C LEU A 151 9.51 -17.20 4.14
N ASP A 152 10.77 -17.51 4.43
CA ASP A 152 11.61 -18.35 3.56
C ASP A 152 11.03 -19.75 3.39
N LEU A 153 10.59 -20.37 4.50
CA LEU A 153 9.94 -21.69 4.47
C LEU A 153 8.65 -21.66 3.64
N ALA A 154 7.81 -20.63 3.81
CA ALA A 154 6.56 -20.47 3.07
C ALA A 154 6.81 -20.26 1.57
N LEU A 155 7.76 -19.39 1.21
CA LEU A 155 8.14 -19.15 -0.19
C LEU A 155 8.65 -20.42 -0.87
N LYS A 156 9.47 -21.21 -0.18
CA LYS A 156 9.95 -22.52 -0.68
C LYS A 156 8.79 -23.49 -0.90
N ALA A 157 7.87 -23.60 0.06
CA ALA A 157 6.71 -24.47 -0.03
C ALA A 157 5.75 -24.05 -1.17
N ALA A 158 5.54 -22.74 -1.35
CA ALA A 158 4.75 -22.17 -2.45
C ALA A 158 5.39 -22.46 -3.83
N ARG A 159 6.71 -22.24 -3.98
CA ARG A 159 7.45 -22.48 -5.22
C ARG A 159 7.42 -23.94 -5.66
N ARG A 160 7.53 -24.90 -4.73
CA ARG A 160 7.38 -26.34 -5.06
C ARG A 160 6.05 -26.63 -5.75
N ARG A 161 5.01 -25.86 -5.47
CA ARG A 161 3.65 -26.01 -6.03
C ARG A 161 3.37 -25.09 -7.23
N GLY A 162 4.35 -24.28 -7.62
CA GLY A 162 4.21 -23.32 -8.71
C GLY A 162 3.30 -22.13 -8.38
N LEU A 163 3.11 -21.83 -7.11
CA LEU A 163 2.41 -20.64 -6.67
C LEU A 163 3.29 -19.40 -6.86
N SER A 164 2.71 -18.32 -7.37
CA SER A 164 3.26 -16.98 -7.23
C SER A 164 3.02 -16.49 -5.80
N ALA A 165 4.08 -16.19 -5.06
CA ALA A 165 4.00 -15.86 -3.64
C ALA A 165 4.45 -14.43 -3.36
N TYR A 166 3.51 -13.57 -2.98
CA TYR A 166 3.74 -12.18 -2.62
C TYR A 166 3.82 -12.01 -1.11
N ALA A 167 4.71 -11.14 -0.66
CA ALA A 167 4.74 -10.69 0.72
C ALA A 167 3.67 -9.60 0.94
N TRP A 168 2.73 -9.83 1.84
CA TRP A 168 1.71 -8.86 2.22
C TRP A 168 2.18 -8.09 3.45
N VAL A 169 2.30 -6.76 3.33
CA VAL A 169 2.91 -5.86 4.31
C VAL A 169 1.92 -4.80 4.76
N SER A 170 1.67 -4.71 6.06
CA SER A 170 0.98 -3.57 6.67
C SER A 170 1.87 -2.34 6.60
N SER A 171 1.37 -1.24 6.00
CA SER A 171 2.16 -0.05 5.71
C SER A 171 2.10 1.01 6.82
N LEU A 172 0.89 1.46 7.20
CA LEU A 172 0.70 2.46 8.26
C LEU A 172 0.14 1.90 9.55
N ASN A 173 -0.39 0.67 9.55
CA ASN A 173 -0.77 -0.05 10.77
C ASN A 173 0.38 -0.97 11.20
N PHE A 174 1.10 -0.55 12.24
CA PHE A 174 2.23 -1.34 12.77
C PHE A 174 1.82 -2.27 13.92
N GLY A 175 0.57 -2.19 14.38
CA GLY A 175 0.03 -3.06 15.41
C GLY A 175 0.35 -2.64 16.84
N TYR A 176 -0.36 -3.26 17.78
CA TYR A 176 -0.33 -2.92 19.19
C TYR A 176 1.06 -3.08 19.83
N SER A 177 1.73 -4.21 19.58
CA SER A 177 3.06 -4.48 20.14
C SER A 177 4.12 -3.43 19.75
N TYR A 178 4.06 -2.89 18.51
CA TYR A 178 4.90 -1.76 18.10
C TYR A 178 4.52 -0.48 18.85
N GLY A 179 3.23 -0.20 18.98
CA GLY A 179 2.71 0.95 19.68
C GLY A 179 3.09 1.02 21.16
N GLN A 180 3.27 -0.13 21.82
CA GLN A 180 3.69 -0.21 23.22
C GLN A 180 5.18 0.15 23.45
N ARG A 181 5.98 0.27 22.41
CA ARG A 181 7.40 0.57 22.54
C ARG A 181 7.63 2.01 23.05
N PRO A 182 8.36 2.19 24.18
CA PRO A 182 8.63 3.54 24.70
C PRO A 182 9.41 4.44 23.73
N ASP A 183 10.30 3.83 22.93
CA ASP A 183 11.14 4.53 21.93
C ASP A 183 10.41 4.82 20.60
N ARG A 184 9.11 4.55 20.53
CA ARG A 184 8.26 4.76 19.34
C ARG A 184 6.99 5.58 19.61
N GLN A 185 6.82 6.14 20.79
CA GLN A 185 5.63 6.93 21.14
C GLN A 185 5.48 8.20 20.30
N SER A 186 6.58 8.83 19.89
CA SER A 186 6.58 9.99 18.98
C SER A 186 6.21 9.64 17.53
N VAL A 187 6.35 8.36 17.17
CA VAL A 187 6.07 7.85 15.82
C VAL A 187 4.58 7.69 15.53
N LEU A 188 3.75 7.63 16.58
CA LEU A 188 2.33 7.33 16.46
C LEU A 188 1.56 8.49 15.80
N ALA A 189 0.66 8.15 14.88
CA ALA A 189 -0.28 9.11 14.34
C ALA A 189 -1.20 9.64 15.46
N ARG A 190 -1.44 10.95 15.47
CA ARG A 190 -2.33 11.60 16.44
C ARG A 190 -3.33 12.48 15.73
N ASN A 191 -4.54 12.52 16.27
CA ASN A 191 -5.57 13.46 15.85
C ASN A 191 -5.49 14.78 16.63
N GLY A 192 -6.31 15.77 16.28
CA GLY A 192 -6.32 17.08 16.93
C GLY A 192 -6.86 17.10 18.37
N ARG A 193 -7.28 15.96 18.89
CA ARG A 193 -7.62 15.77 20.31
C ARG A 193 -6.45 15.20 21.11
N GLY A 194 -5.30 14.96 20.44
CA GLY A 194 -4.12 14.34 21.03
C GLY A 194 -4.19 12.82 21.14
N LEU A 195 -5.28 12.19 20.66
CA LEU A 195 -5.46 10.74 20.71
C LEU A 195 -4.59 10.06 19.67
N ALA A 196 -3.92 8.97 20.06
CA ALA A 196 -3.37 7.96 19.16
C ALA A 196 -4.37 6.81 19.03
N THR A 197 -4.17 5.94 18.04
CA THR A 197 -4.96 4.70 17.92
C THR A 197 -4.51 3.63 18.91
N LEU A 198 -3.36 3.81 19.55
CA LEU A 198 -2.97 3.02 20.71
C LEU A 198 -3.93 3.32 21.85
N LEU A 199 -4.71 2.33 22.24
CA LEU A 199 -5.68 2.45 23.31
C LEU A 199 -5.07 1.95 24.61
N ASP A 200 -5.27 2.70 25.69
CA ASP A 200 -4.96 2.21 27.03
C ASP A 200 -5.93 1.06 27.35
N PRO A 201 -5.43 -0.16 27.65
CA PRO A 201 -6.30 -1.28 28.02
C PRO A 201 -7.19 -1.00 29.24
N ALA A 202 -6.80 -0.03 30.08
CA ALA A 202 -7.56 0.41 31.25
C ALA A 202 -8.56 1.54 30.93
N ALA A 203 -8.43 2.21 29.80
CA ALA A 203 -9.39 3.22 29.36
C ALA A 203 -10.56 2.52 28.66
N ALA A 204 -11.79 2.89 29.04
CA ALA A 204 -12.97 2.53 28.26
C ALA A 204 -12.76 3.04 26.83
N LEU A 205 -12.69 2.11 25.86
CA LEU A 205 -12.53 2.43 24.45
C LEU A 205 -13.65 3.39 24.04
N PRO A 206 -13.34 4.52 23.41
CA PRO A 206 -14.34 5.13 22.57
C PRO A 206 -14.74 4.06 21.54
N GLU A 207 -15.97 3.59 21.60
CA GLU A 207 -16.52 2.56 20.69
C GLU A 207 -16.26 2.88 19.20
N ASP A 208 -15.73 4.06 18.94
CA ASP A 208 -15.61 4.70 17.65
C ASP A 208 -14.21 4.60 16.98
N LEU A 209 -13.16 4.09 17.64
CA LEU A 209 -11.79 4.23 17.13
C LEU A 209 -11.19 2.99 16.42
N GLY A 210 -11.99 2.01 16.05
CA GLY A 210 -11.51 0.84 15.30
C GLY A 210 -11.13 -0.35 16.19
N SER A 211 -10.30 -1.26 15.68
CA SER A 211 -9.84 -2.44 16.42
C SER A 211 -8.72 -2.08 17.40
N PRO A 212 -8.70 -2.63 18.62
CA PRO A 212 -7.63 -2.39 19.60
C PRO A 212 -6.25 -2.86 19.09
N ASP A 213 -6.21 -3.77 18.11
CA ASP A 213 -4.98 -4.29 17.53
C ASP A 213 -4.39 -3.38 16.46
N GLU A 214 -5.15 -2.35 16.02
CA GLU A 214 -4.72 -1.43 14.97
C GLU A 214 -4.03 -0.20 15.57
N VAL A 215 -2.70 -0.10 15.43
CA VAL A 215 -1.93 1.07 15.84
C VAL A 215 -1.25 1.69 14.64
N PHE A 216 -1.68 2.91 14.31
CA PHE A 216 -1.23 3.63 13.13
C PHE A 216 -0.07 4.58 13.45
N VAL A 217 0.86 4.66 12.50
CA VAL A 217 2.02 5.56 12.57
C VAL A 217 1.83 6.79 11.71
N ASP A 218 2.55 7.85 12.06
CA ASP A 218 2.60 9.11 11.32
C ASP A 218 3.42 8.92 10.02
N PRO A 219 2.81 9.04 8.83
CA PRO A 219 3.51 8.85 7.55
C PRO A 219 4.61 9.90 7.29
N PHE A 220 4.61 11.00 8.03
CA PHE A 220 5.63 12.04 7.92
C PHE A 220 6.81 11.81 8.86
N HIS A 221 6.67 10.93 9.86
CA HIS A 221 7.72 10.71 10.86
C HIS A 221 8.89 9.89 10.28
N PRO A 222 10.16 10.36 10.38
CA PRO A 222 11.31 9.68 9.78
C PRO A 222 11.51 8.24 10.28
N LEU A 223 11.26 7.99 11.57
CA LEU A 223 11.39 6.66 12.14
C LEU A 223 10.34 5.68 11.56
N ALA A 224 9.09 6.12 11.32
CA ALA A 224 8.09 5.28 10.69
C ALA A 224 8.56 4.81 9.30
N ARG A 225 9.09 5.74 8.51
CA ARG A 225 9.64 5.48 7.17
C ARG A 225 10.83 4.53 7.20
N ARG A 226 11.75 4.75 8.15
CA ARG A 226 12.94 3.91 8.35
C ARG A 226 12.56 2.48 8.75
N ASP A 227 11.66 2.34 9.72
CA ASP A 227 11.29 1.05 10.28
C ASP A 227 10.55 0.19 9.24
N LEU A 228 9.64 0.80 8.42
CA LEU A 228 9.05 0.11 7.27
C LEU A 228 10.09 -0.28 6.21
N ALA A 229 11.00 0.64 5.88
CA ALA A 229 12.04 0.38 4.89
C ALA A 229 12.98 -0.76 5.32
N GLU A 230 13.28 -0.89 6.61
CA GLU A 230 14.03 -2.02 7.15
C GLU A 230 13.28 -3.35 6.94
N LEU A 231 12.00 -3.40 7.30
CA LEU A 231 11.16 -4.59 7.10
C LEU A 231 11.14 -5.00 5.62
N ILE A 232 10.91 -4.05 4.71
CA ILE A 232 10.88 -4.32 3.27
C ILE A 232 12.23 -4.88 2.79
N ARG A 233 13.37 -4.32 3.20
CA ARG A 233 14.70 -4.85 2.80
C ARG A 233 14.91 -6.28 3.26
N ARG A 234 14.49 -6.62 4.48
CA ARG A 234 14.57 -7.97 5.02
C ARG A 234 13.67 -8.95 4.26
N ILE A 235 12.47 -8.54 3.89
CA ILE A 235 11.55 -9.31 3.03
C ILE A 235 12.20 -9.56 1.66
N LEU A 236 12.75 -8.53 1.03
CA LEU A 236 13.39 -8.61 -0.29
C LEU A 236 14.60 -9.56 -0.33
N GLN A 237 15.28 -9.80 0.78
CA GLN A 237 16.34 -10.81 0.89
C GLN A 237 15.82 -12.24 0.67
N ARG A 238 14.53 -12.52 0.90
CA ARG A 238 13.89 -13.83 0.67
C ARG A 238 13.32 -13.98 -0.73
N GLN A 239 13.45 -12.92 -1.56
CA GLN A 239 13.06 -12.93 -2.98
C GLN A 239 11.60 -13.37 -3.20
N PRO A 240 10.59 -12.71 -2.59
CA PRO A 240 9.19 -12.96 -2.95
C PRO A 240 8.96 -12.57 -4.42
N ASP A 241 7.90 -13.11 -5.03
CA ASP A 241 7.53 -12.79 -6.41
C ASP A 241 6.89 -11.39 -6.54
N GLY A 242 6.52 -10.77 -5.43
CA GLY A 242 6.00 -9.40 -5.35
C GLY A 242 5.81 -8.95 -3.90
N ILE A 243 5.54 -7.67 -3.72
CA ILE A 243 5.15 -7.10 -2.42
C ILE A 243 3.80 -6.39 -2.55
N LEU A 244 2.89 -6.71 -1.64
CA LEU A 244 1.56 -6.13 -1.56
C LEU A 244 1.47 -5.24 -0.34
N PHE A 245 1.27 -3.94 -0.55
CA PHE A 245 1.12 -2.94 0.51
C PHE A 245 -0.35 -2.82 0.93
N ASP A 246 -0.62 -3.01 2.21
CA ASP A 246 -1.93 -2.83 2.82
C ASP A 246 -1.88 -1.73 3.88
N TYR A 247 -3.05 -1.35 4.42
CA TYR A 247 -3.19 -0.26 5.38
C TYR A 247 -2.54 1.06 4.91
N ILE A 248 -2.62 1.33 3.60
CA ILE A 248 -2.14 2.59 2.99
C ILE A 248 -3.22 3.67 3.21
N ARG A 249 -3.48 3.98 4.45
CA ARG A 249 -4.59 4.83 4.89
C ARG A 249 -4.43 5.27 6.32
N TYR A 250 -5.20 6.25 6.71
CA TYR A 250 -5.41 6.56 8.12
C TYR A 250 -6.45 5.63 8.76
N PRO A 251 -6.51 5.58 10.10
CA PRO A 251 -7.53 4.81 10.82
C PRO A 251 -8.92 5.36 10.51
N ARG A 252 -9.92 4.50 10.59
CA ARG A 252 -11.33 4.86 10.43
C ARG A 252 -12.12 4.33 11.62
N GLY A 253 -12.77 5.21 12.32
CA GLY A 253 -13.72 4.86 13.36
C GLY A 253 -15.08 4.41 12.82
N SER A 254 -16.03 4.19 13.69
CA SER A 254 -17.43 3.91 13.39
C SER A 254 -18.30 5.16 13.58
N GLY A 255 -19.55 5.13 13.11
CA GLY A 255 -20.47 6.23 13.25
C GLY A 255 -19.91 7.57 12.73
N ALA A 256 -19.98 8.62 13.55
CA ALA A 256 -19.48 9.95 13.21
C ALA A 256 -17.96 9.96 12.99
N SER A 257 -17.19 9.13 13.67
CA SER A 257 -15.74 9.01 13.52
C SER A 257 -15.34 8.29 12.22
N SER A 258 -16.29 7.84 11.41
CA SER A 258 -16.04 7.34 10.07
C SER A 258 -15.79 8.45 9.04
N LEU A 259 -16.07 9.71 9.39
CA LEU A 259 -15.90 10.89 8.57
C LEU A 259 -14.95 11.89 9.23
N ALA A 260 -14.15 12.55 8.42
CA ALA A 260 -13.37 13.73 8.81
C ALA A 260 -14.09 14.98 8.29
N THR A 261 -14.52 15.85 9.19
CA THR A 261 -15.26 17.09 8.89
C THR A 261 -14.52 18.33 9.36
N ASN A 262 -13.49 18.16 10.17
CA ASN A 262 -12.68 19.22 10.73
C ASN A 262 -11.20 18.79 10.75
N VAL A 263 -10.29 19.75 10.73
CA VAL A 263 -8.84 19.45 10.79
C VAL A 263 -8.47 18.67 12.06
N ARG A 264 -9.20 18.81 13.16
CA ARG A 264 -8.97 18.06 14.40
C ARG A 264 -9.39 16.58 14.32
N ASP A 265 -10.15 16.20 13.30
CA ASP A 265 -10.47 14.79 13.03
C ASP A 265 -9.36 14.09 12.23
N LEU A 266 -8.47 14.88 11.59
CA LEU A 266 -7.36 14.36 10.80
C LEU A 266 -6.23 13.83 11.69
N TRP A 267 -5.55 12.80 11.22
CA TRP A 267 -4.42 12.17 11.92
C TRP A 267 -3.06 12.81 11.53
N ILE A 268 -3.03 14.14 11.47
CA ILE A 268 -1.87 14.96 11.08
C ILE A 268 -1.32 15.80 12.25
N HIS A 269 -1.64 15.44 13.47
CA HIS A 269 -1.22 16.15 14.68
C HIS A 269 -0.06 15.45 15.42
N GLY A 270 0.47 14.34 14.87
CA GLY A 270 1.72 13.74 15.32
C GLY A 270 2.90 14.67 15.13
N GLU A 271 4.04 14.35 15.73
CA GLU A 271 5.23 15.20 15.72
C GLU A 271 5.74 15.48 14.31
N GLY A 272 5.89 14.41 13.49
CA GLY A 272 6.36 14.52 12.10
C GLY A 272 5.38 15.27 11.21
N ALA A 273 4.09 14.93 11.30
CA ALA A 273 3.06 15.57 10.49
C ALA A 273 2.89 17.05 10.85
N ARG A 274 2.88 17.39 12.14
CA ARG A 274 2.76 18.79 12.57
C ARG A 274 3.92 19.65 12.03
N GLN A 275 5.15 19.17 12.16
CA GLN A 275 6.30 19.89 11.63
C GLN A 275 6.20 20.05 10.12
N ALA A 276 5.93 18.96 9.39
CA ALA A 276 5.79 18.98 7.93
C ALA A 276 4.64 19.90 7.45
N TYR A 277 3.54 19.98 8.20
CA TYR A 277 2.43 20.87 7.90
C TYR A 277 2.82 22.35 8.07
N LEU A 278 3.51 22.70 9.14
CA LEU A 278 3.99 24.04 9.38
C LEU A 278 5.07 24.47 8.38
N ASP A 279 5.83 23.52 7.84
CA ASP A 279 6.84 23.78 6.79
C ASP A 279 6.20 24.06 5.39
N LEU A 280 4.87 23.97 5.26
CA LEU A 280 4.18 24.49 4.08
C LEU A 280 4.17 26.03 4.04
N ALA A 281 4.34 26.70 5.18
CA ALA A 281 4.38 28.16 5.23
C ALA A 281 5.55 28.72 4.42
N GLU A 282 5.28 29.79 3.67
CA GLU A 282 6.29 30.52 2.88
C GLU A 282 6.72 31.83 3.54
N ASN A 283 5.97 32.26 4.57
CA ASN A 283 6.33 33.43 5.37
C ASN A 283 5.88 33.27 6.84
N PRO A 284 6.35 34.14 7.76
CA PRO A 284 5.98 34.09 9.18
C PRO A 284 4.48 34.18 9.45
N ALA A 285 3.75 35.01 8.70
CA ALA A 285 2.29 35.15 8.81
C ALA A 285 1.57 33.84 8.46
N GLY A 286 2.02 33.18 7.37
CA GLY A 286 1.50 31.86 6.97
C GLY A 286 1.74 30.82 8.06
N ARG A 287 2.96 30.77 8.64
CA ARG A 287 3.27 29.81 9.71
C ARG A 287 2.40 30.04 10.95
N ALA A 288 2.22 31.29 11.37
CA ALA A 288 1.37 31.62 12.50
C ALA A 288 -0.10 31.22 12.27
N LEU A 289 -0.62 31.44 11.04
CA LEU A 289 -1.96 31.06 10.67
C LEU A 289 -2.15 29.54 10.63
N LEU A 290 -1.23 28.80 10.01
CA LEU A 290 -1.26 27.34 9.95
C LEU A 290 -1.22 26.73 11.37
N GLU A 291 -0.34 27.21 12.24
CA GLU A 291 -0.23 26.74 13.62
C GLU A 291 -1.52 26.98 14.41
N ARG A 292 -2.11 28.18 14.26
CA ARG A 292 -3.36 28.53 14.93
C ARG A 292 -4.50 27.63 14.48
N TYR A 293 -4.64 27.47 13.15
CA TYR A 293 -5.67 26.61 12.57
C TYR A 293 -5.54 25.16 13.02
N LEU A 294 -4.34 24.59 12.97
CA LEU A 294 -4.10 23.22 13.38
C LEU A 294 -4.45 23.00 14.86
N ARG A 295 -4.16 23.98 15.72
CA ARG A 295 -4.43 23.91 17.17
C ARG A 295 -5.92 24.06 17.51
N GLN A 296 -6.61 25.01 16.89
CA GLN A 296 -7.99 25.37 17.23
C GLN A 296 -9.03 24.60 16.41
N GLY A 297 -8.70 24.24 15.17
CA GLY A 297 -9.63 23.66 14.21
C GLY A 297 -10.41 24.69 13.37
N TYR A 298 -10.23 25.98 13.64
CA TYR A 298 -10.85 27.11 12.95
C TYR A 298 -10.01 28.39 13.12
N ILE A 299 -10.36 29.41 12.35
CA ILE A 299 -9.85 30.77 12.54
C ILE A 299 -11.01 31.75 12.72
N THR A 300 -10.78 32.83 13.43
CA THR A 300 -11.75 33.89 13.70
C THR A 300 -11.38 35.18 12.99
N VAL A 301 -12.30 36.13 12.91
CA VAL A 301 -12.02 37.48 12.42
C VAL A 301 -10.95 38.17 13.29
N ALA A 302 -10.97 37.94 14.61
CA ALA A 302 -9.95 38.46 15.52
C ALA A 302 -8.55 37.92 15.18
N ASP A 303 -8.44 36.66 14.74
CA ASP A 303 -7.17 36.07 14.29
C ASP A 303 -6.64 36.77 13.04
N VAL A 304 -7.53 37.07 12.09
CA VAL A 304 -7.18 37.82 10.88
C VAL A 304 -6.67 39.23 11.22
N LEU A 305 -7.40 39.95 12.07
CA LEU A 305 -6.99 41.29 12.53
C LEU A 305 -5.66 41.28 13.31
N HIS A 306 -5.43 40.24 14.12
CA HIS A 306 -4.18 40.07 14.81
C HIS A 306 -2.99 39.84 13.85
N LEU A 307 -3.21 39.04 12.80
CA LEU A 307 -2.18 38.84 11.77
C LEU A 307 -1.86 40.14 11.03
N ASP A 308 -2.89 40.95 10.66
CA ASP A 308 -2.71 42.24 10.00
C ASP A 308 -1.91 43.23 10.87
N ALA A 309 -2.14 43.20 12.20
CA ALA A 309 -1.42 44.06 13.14
C ALA A 309 0.04 43.59 13.41
N THR A 310 0.30 42.31 13.21
CA THR A 310 1.59 41.70 13.57
C THR A 310 2.56 41.59 12.38
N TYR A 311 2.01 41.33 11.19
CA TYR A 311 2.79 41.05 9.99
C TYR A 311 2.45 42.02 8.87
N SER A 312 3.47 42.44 8.14
CA SER A 312 3.33 43.39 7.00
C SER A 312 2.85 42.71 5.71
N GLU A 313 2.92 41.36 5.66
CA GLU A 313 2.53 40.57 4.49
C GLU A 313 1.35 39.67 4.84
N GLU A 314 0.47 39.41 3.83
CA GLU A 314 -0.56 38.39 3.97
C GLU A 314 0.06 36.99 4.17
N PRO A 315 -0.64 36.08 4.89
CA PRO A 315 -0.23 34.70 5.04
C PRO A 315 -0.06 34.00 3.70
N LYS A 316 1.08 33.32 3.51
CA LYS A 316 1.40 32.53 2.31
C LYS A 316 1.78 31.11 2.71
N TRP A 317 1.33 30.16 1.90
CA TRP A 317 1.69 28.75 1.99
C TRP A 317 1.66 28.09 0.62
N ARG A 318 2.50 27.09 0.42
CA ARG A 318 2.54 26.24 -0.78
C ARG A 318 1.54 25.09 -0.67
N ARG A 319 1.26 24.48 -1.82
CA ARG A 319 0.43 23.26 -1.84
C ARG A 319 1.29 22.04 -1.45
N PRO A 320 0.68 21.03 -0.79
CA PRO A 320 1.33 19.74 -0.57
C PRO A 320 1.73 19.10 -1.90
N GLY A 321 2.95 18.58 -1.98
CA GLY A 321 3.49 18.01 -3.22
C GLY A 321 4.25 18.98 -4.11
N ASP A 322 4.10 20.29 -3.91
CA ASP A 322 4.92 21.26 -4.62
C ASP A 322 6.41 21.14 -4.20
N PRO A 323 7.35 21.28 -5.15
CA PRO A 323 8.77 21.20 -4.83
C PRO A 323 9.15 22.28 -3.79
N ARG A 324 9.91 21.88 -2.80
CA ARG A 324 10.44 22.85 -1.83
C ARG A 324 11.37 23.80 -2.55
N PRO A 325 11.34 25.12 -2.27
CA PRO A 325 12.40 26.01 -2.70
C PRO A 325 13.75 25.45 -2.22
N SER A 326 14.75 25.48 -3.08
CA SER A 326 16.05 24.83 -2.94
C SER A 326 16.81 25.25 -1.66
N ALA A 327 16.50 24.63 -0.55
CA ALA A 327 17.30 24.57 0.68
C ALA A 327 16.79 23.39 1.50
N THR A 328 16.90 22.19 0.98
CA THR A 328 16.41 21.02 1.69
C THR A 328 17.48 19.95 1.75
N GLU A 329 17.76 19.61 2.96
CA GLU A 329 18.49 18.41 3.29
C GLU A 329 17.72 17.20 2.74
N GLU A 330 18.22 16.61 1.68
CA GLU A 330 17.72 15.34 1.18
C GLU A 330 18.21 14.24 2.12
N TRP A 331 17.28 13.52 2.75
CA TRP A 331 17.62 12.37 3.55
C TRP A 331 18.06 11.23 2.65
N VAL A 332 19.36 10.96 2.63
CA VAL A 332 19.97 9.86 1.89
C VAL A 332 20.43 8.80 2.88
N PHE A 333 20.08 7.55 2.61
CA PHE A 333 20.61 6.44 3.39
C PHE A 333 22.11 6.29 3.11
N SER A 334 22.95 6.45 4.15
CA SER A 334 24.37 6.15 4.07
C SER A 334 24.59 4.65 4.39
N PRO A 335 24.99 3.84 3.42
CA PRO A 335 25.31 2.43 3.66
C PRO A 335 26.48 2.26 4.63
N GLU A 336 27.43 3.21 4.64
CA GLU A 336 28.64 3.21 5.47
C GLU A 336 28.32 3.41 6.94
N LEU A 337 27.30 4.22 7.25
CA LEU A 337 26.89 4.50 8.62
C LEU A 337 25.66 3.70 9.05
N SER A 338 25.08 2.90 8.15
CA SER A 338 23.81 2.16 8.35
C SER A 338 22.69 3.07 8.89
N THR A 339 22.69 4.34 8.55
CA THR A 339 21.75 5.35 9.01
C THR A 339 21.38 6.34 7.90
N TRP A 340 20.28 7.06 8.11
CA TRP A 340 19.89 8.16 7.23
C TRP A 340 20.65 9.41 7.63
N VAL A 341 21.34 10.03 6.67
CA VAL A 341 22.05 11.29 6.82
C VAL A 341 21.43 12.34 5.92
N THR A 342 21.44 13.58 6.37
CA THR A 342 21.03 14.71 5.56
C THR A 342 22.16 15.08 4.58
N ARG A 343 21.83 15.15 3.30
CA ARG A 343 22.71 15.72 2.28
C ARG A 343 22.22 17.14 2.01
N SER A 344 22.94 18.14 2.48
CA SER A 344 22.71 19.52 2.09
C SER A 344 23.12 19.69 0.61
N THR A 345 22.15 19.96 -0.26
CA THR A 345 22.42 20.42 -1.62
C THR A 345 22.62 21.93 -1.61
N ALA A 346 23.67 22.38 -0.92
CA ALA A 346 24.13 23.73 -1.12
C ALA A 346 24.60 23.86 -2.58
N SER A 347 23.90 24.65 -3.37
CA SER A 347 24.28 24.97 -4.74
C SER A 347 25.70 25.54 -4.71
N LYS A 348 26.63 24.83 -5.34
CA LYS A 348 27.92 25.45 -5.67
C LYS A 348 27.62 26.61 -6.61
N ASN A 349 27.82 27.84 -6.11
CA ASN A 349 27.83 29.03 -6.92
C ASN A 349 28.83 28.82 -8.07
N TRP A 350 28.33 28.74 -9.27
CA TRP A 350 29.11 28.84 -10.47
C TRP A 350 29.54 30.30 -10.61
N GLN A 351 30.78 30.64 -10.24
CA GLN A 351 31.42 31.86 -10.68
C GLN A 351 31.82 31.66 -12.14
N GLY A 352 30.95 32.13 -13.04
CA GLY A 352 31.27 32.25 -14.45
C GLY A 352 32.13 33.49 -14.68
N GLU A 353 33.31 33.27 -15.27
CA GLU A 353 34.22 34.30 -15.73
C GLU A 353 33.54 35.28 -16.68
N GLN A 354 33.77 36.56 -16.38
CA GLN A 354 33.42 37.70 -17.25
C GLN A 354 34.37 37.74 -18.45
N HIS A 355 33.88 37.46 -19.64
CA HIS A 355 34.52 37.95 -20.85
C HIS A 355 33.80 39.20 -21.33
N SER A 356 34.52 40.30 -21.20
CA SER A 356 34.26 41.62 -21.76
C SER A 356 34.43 41.62 -23.29
N THR A 357 33.45 42.12 -24.04
CA THR A 357 33.63 42.67 -25.39
C THR A 357 32.78 43.93 -25.58
N PRO A 358 33.20 44.88 -26.41
CA PRO A 358 32.88 46.30 -26.19
C PRO A 358 31.67 46.84 -26.95
N ALA A 359 31.27 48.01 -26.53
CA ALA A 359 30.15 48.81 -26.98
C ALA A 359 30.11 49.13 -28.46
N HIS A 360 28.90 49.13 -29.03
CA HIS A 360 28.54 50.02 -30.15
C HIS A 360 27.32 50.85 -29.78
N SER A 361 27.51 52.14 -29.85
CA SER A 361 26.56 53.20 -29.66
C SER A 361 25.51 53.26 -30.78
N GLY A 362 24.25 53.35 -30.39
CA GLY A 362 23.14 53.68 -31.30
C GLY A 362 22.00 54.33 -30.53
N ARG A 363 21.93 55.67 -30.52
CA ARG A 363 20.81 56.43 -29.99
C ARG A 363 19.56 56.17 -30.81
N SER A 364 18.48 55.84 -30.12
CA SER A 364 17.13 56.15 -30.55
C SER A 364 16.26 56.42 -29.33
N SER A 365 15.94 57.67 -29.15
CA SER A 365 14.97 58.15 -28.14
C SER A 365 13.57 57.80 -28.63
N LEU A 366 12.93 56.84 -27.99
CA LEU A 366 11.48 56.66 -27.98
C LEU A 366 11.03 56.79 -26.53
N GLU A 367 10.34 57.86 -26.24
CA GLU A 367 9.58 58.09 -25.00
C GLU A 367 8.67 56.91 -24.75
N LYS A 368 9.05 56.03 -23.80
CA LYS A 368 8.10 55.07 -23.24
C LYS A 368 7.13 55.82 -22.35
N LEU A 369 5.91 56.03 -22.90
CA LEU A 369 4.75 56.27 -22.07
C LEU A 369 4.66 55.17 -21.01
N ALA A 370 4.91 55.55 -19.76
CA ALA A 370 4.76 54.69 -18.59
C ALA A 370 3.28 54.23 -18.55
N ALA A 371 3.05 52.96 -18.74
CA ALA A 371 1.74 52.37 -18.46
C ALA A 371 1.35 52.70 -17.01
N PRO A 372 0.10 53.07 -16.74
CA PRO A 372 -0.32 53.37 -15.38
C PRO A 372 -0.09 52.13 -14.52
N THR A 373 0.66 52.30 -13.44
CA THR A 373 0.82 51.27 -12.39
C THR A 373 -0.59 50.87 -11.94
N PRO A 374 -0.98 49.59 -11.97
CA PRO A 374 -2.28 49.17 -11.50
C PRO A 374 -2.44 49.61 -10.03
N SER A 375 -3.47 50.36 -9.76
CA SER A 375 -3.82 50.76 -8.39
C SER A 375 -3.92 49.51 -7.53
N PRO A 376 -3.36 49.48 -6.31
CA PRO A 376 -3.44 48.33 -5.43
C PRO A 376 -4.91 47.98 -5.20
N THR A 377 -5.29 46.78 -5.55
CA THR A 377 -6.63 46.24 -5.28
C THR A 377 -6.90 46.34 -3.79
N PRO A 378 -7.98 46.97 -3.33
CA PRO A 378 -8.23 47.13 -1.90
C PRO A 378 -8.29 45.76 -1.21
N THR A 379 -7.56 45.59 -0.12
CA THR A 379 -7.55 44.36 0.69
C THR A 379 -8.98 44.04 1.14
N PRO A 380 -9.51 42.82 0.88
CA PRO A 380 -10.86 42.47 1.31
C PRO A 380 -11.03 42.57 2.83
N PRO A 381 -12.26 42.90 3.32
CA PRO A 381 -12.51 42.93 4.77
C PRO A 381 -12.09 41.66 5.49
N ALA A 382 -11.65 41.78 6.76
CA ALA A 382 -11.15 40.66 7.56
C ALA A 382 -12.16 39.50 7.64
N ALA A 383 -13.46 39.78 7.70
CA ALA A 383 -14.50 38.75 7.71
C ALA A 383 -14.55 37.93 6.40
N VAL A 384 -14.35 38.58 5.24
CA VAL A 384 -14.31 37.89 3.95
C VAL A 384 -13.05 37.01 3.83
N ARG A 385 -11.91 37.52 4.29
CA ARG A 385 -10.64 36.78 4.33
C ARG A 385 -10.73 35.59 5.27
N GLN A 386 -11.37 35.74 6.42
CA GLN A 386 -11.57 34.67 7.39
C GLN A 386 -12.32 33.46 6.76
N VAL A 387 -13.44 33.70 6.09
CA VAL A 387 -14.21 32.61 5.44
C VAL A 387 -13.39 31.94 4.34
N ARG A 388 -12.73 32.74 3.49
CA ARG A 388 -11.87 32.22 2.41
C ARG A 388 -10.71 31.39 2.96
N TRP A 389 -9.98 31.89 3.95
CA TRP A 389 -8.85 31.17 4.53
C TRP A 389 -9.30 29.92 5.30
N GLN A 390 -10.43 29.97 5.99
CA GLN A 390 -11.01 28.78 6.67
C GLN A 390 -11.22 27.62 5.69
N GLN A 391 -11.81 27.91 4.53
CA GLN A 391 -12.01 26.90 3.49
C GLN A 391 -10.69 26.42 2.89
N GLN A 392 -9.80 27.35 2.54
CA GLN A 392 -8.48 27.00 1.96
C GLN A 392 -7.63 26.15 2.92
N LEU A 393 -7.66 26.44 4.22
CA LEU A 393 -6.95 25.67 5.23
C LEU A 393 -7.54 24.28 5.42
N TRP A 394 -8.84 24.13 5.32
CA TRP A 394 -9.47 22.81 5.33
C TRP A 394 -9.03 21.97 4.13
N GLU A 395 -9.13 22.51 2.93
CA GLU A 395 -8.70 21.84 1.70
C GLU A 395 -7.20 21.51 1.73
N LEU A 396 -6.36 22.44 2.21
CA LEU A 396 -4.92 22.24 2.41
C LEU A 396 -4.64 21.07 3.35
N SER A 397 -5.37 20.99 4.47
CA SER A 397 -5.14 19.95 5.49
C SER A 397 -5.52 18.56 4.99
N VAL A 398 -6.63 18.45 4.27
CA VAL A 398 -7.06 17.20 3.64
C VAL A 398 -6.06 16.75 2.57
N GLU A 399 -5.62 17.69 1.72
CA GLU A 399 -4.64 17.37 0.68
C GLU A 399 -3.27 17.03 1.28
N PHE A 400 -2.86 17.72 2.34
CA PHE A 400 -1.64 17.38 3.08
C PHE A 400 -1.69 15.95 3.63
N ALA A 401 -2.79 15.57 4.26
CA ALA A 401 -2.96 14.21 4.77
C ALA A 401 -2.86 13.17 3.65
N ARG A 402 -3.55 13.39 2.53
CA ARG A 402 -3.52 12.50 1.35
C ARG A 402 -2.13 12.39 0.75
N GLN A 403 -1.43 13.52 0.60
CA GLN A 403 -0.08 13.54 0.06
C GLN A 403 0.91 12.77 0.95
N GLY A 404 0.75 12.84 2.28
CA GLY A 404 1.55 12.04 3.21
C GLY A 404 1.43 10.55 2.97
N VAL A 405 0.21 10.04 2.74
CA VAL A 405 -0.04 8.64 2.39
C VAL A 405 0.62 8.26 1.06
N LEU A 406 0.49 9.12 0.03
CA LEU A 406 1.09 8.88 -1.29
C LEU A 406 2.62 8.84 -1.24
N ASP A 407 3.24 9.80 -0.55
CA ASP A 407 4.70 9.87 -0.45
C ASP A 407 5.28 8.71 0.35
N TYR A 408 4.57 8.29 1.41
CA TYR A 408 4.94 7.13 2.20
C TYR A 408 4.90 5.84 1.38
N LEU A 409 3.82 5.61 0.63
CA LEU A 409 3.68 4.46 -0.27
C LEU A 409 4.75 4.49 -1.37
N ARG A 410 4.94 5.62 -2.04
CA ARG A 410 5.93 5.76 -3.11
C ARG A 410 7.34 5.44 -2.63
N GLN A 411 7.73 5.94 -1.45
CA GLN A 411 9.04 5.65 -0.88
C GLN A 411 9.22 4.15 -0.58
N ALA A 412 8.19 3.49 -0.05
CA ALA A 412 8.21 2.05 0.19
C ALA A 412 8.31 1.25 -1.11
N ALA A 413 7.49 1.59 -2.11
CA ALA A 413 7.45 0.93 -3.41
C ALA A 413 8.77 1.08 -4.20
N GLN A 414 9.44 2.22 -4.09
CA GLN A 414 10.76 2.43 -4.74
C GLN A 414 11.81 1.41 -4.32
N LEU A 415 11.77 0.90 -3.09
CA LEU A 415 12.69 -0.15 -2.62
C LEU A 415 12.45 -1.47 -3.37
N VAL A 416 11.19 -1.75 -3.69
CA VAL A 416 10.75 -2.96 -4.41
C VAL A 416 11.11 -2.82 -5.89
N TRP A 417 10.79 -1.69 -6.52
CA TRP A 417 11.05 -1.44 -7.93
C TRP A 417 12.54 -1.46 -8.28
N LYS A 418 13.41 -0.98 -7.39
CA LYS A 418 14.88 -1.08 -7.54
C LYS A 418 15.38 -2.54 -7.65
N ARG A 419 14.58 -3.52 -7.26
CA ARG A 419 14.87 -4.96 -7.39
C ARG A 419 14.19 -5.60 -8.60
N GLY A 420 13.47 -4.84 -9.43
CA GLY A 420 12.72 -5.38 -10.56
C GLY A 420 11.54 -6.27 -10.16
N ILE A 421 11.03 -6.12 -8.93
CA ILE A 421 9.94 -6.94 -8.37
C ILE A 421 8.64 -6.12 -8.44
N PRO A 422 7.50 -6.71 -8.84
CA PRO A 422 6.22 -6.04 -8.84
C PRO A 422 5.76 -5.67 -7.43
N SER A 423 5.03 -4.58 -7.33
CA SER A 423 4.36 -4.16 -6.10
C SER A 423 2.88 -3.91 -6.34
N GLY A 424 2.07 -4.14 -5.33
CA GLY A 424 0.64 -3.86 -5.37
C GLY A 424 0.18 -3.03 -4.19
N ALA A 425 -0.96 -2.37 -4.34
CA ALA A 425 -1.60 -1.55 -3.33
C ALA A 425 -3.00 -2.06 -3.02
N VAL A 426 -3.27 -2.28 -1.74
CA VAL A 426 -4.58 -2.72 -1.23
C VAL A 426 -5.37 -1.52 -0.73
N PHE A 427 -6.62 -1.41 -1.11
CA PHE A 427 -7.42 -0.26 -0.73
C PHE A 427 -8.93 -0.54 -0.71
N PHE A 428 -9.65 0.30 0.03
CA PHE A 428 -11.10 0.31 -0.01
C PHE A 428 -11.58 1.18 -1.19
N PRO A 429 -12.44 0.67 -2.08
CA PRO A 429 -12.99 1.48 -3.17
C PRO A 429 -13.66 2.78 -2.70
N ASP A 430 -14.19 2.79 -1.48
CA ASP A 430 -14.85 3.96 -0.88
C ASP A 430 -13.91 4.86 -0.06
N GLY A 431 -12.62 4.49 0.06
CA GLY A 431 -11.66 5.15 0.96
C GLY A 431 -11.26 6.58 0.58
N ASN A 432 -11.57 7.04 -0.64
CA ASN A 432 -11.32 8.39 -1.15
C ASN A 432 -12.59 9.25 -1.26
N LEU A 433 -13.75 8.78 -0.78
CA LEU A 433 -15.02 9.49 -0.96
C LEU A 433 -15.07 10.80 -0.18
N LYS A 434 -15.64 11.81 -0.84
CA LYS A 434 -16.22 12.99 -0.19
C LYS A 434 -17.67 12.65 0.20
N VAL A 435 -18.04 12.90 1.45
CA VAL A 435 -19.37 12.63 1.99
C VAL A 435 -19.91 13.91 2.62
N GLY A 436 -20.87 14.55 1.97
CA GLY A 436 -21.30 15.90 2.35
C GLY A 436 -20.13 16.88 2.28
N GLU A 437 -19.91 17.64 3.33
CA GLU A 437 -18.77 18.57 3.45
C GLU A 437 -17.47 17.90 3.98
N GLY A 438 -17.56 16.65 4.41
CA GLY A 438 -16.43 15.87 4.93
C GLY A 438 -15.89 14.86 3.94
N PHE A 439 -14.96 14.04 4.44
CA PHE A 439 -14.32 12.96 3.70
C PHE A 439 -14.36 11.67 4.52
N ASP A 440 -14.32 10.51 3.85
CA ASP A 440 -14.05 9.25 4.53
C ASP A 440 -12.76 9.38 5.35
N ALA A 441 -12.81 9.02 6.64
CA ALA A 441 -11.70 9.26 7.58
C ALA A 441 -10.40 8.53 7.20
N ARG A 442 -10.48 7.50 6.35
CA ARG A 442 -9.30 6.80 5.82
C ARG A 442 -8.41 7.70 4.97
N LEU A 443 -8.98 8.73 4.32
CA LEU A 443 -8.28 9.62 3.39
C LEU A 443 -7.34 8.85 2.46
N GLN A 444 -7.83 7.73 1.92
CA GLN A 444 -7.06 6.82 1.09
C GLN A 444 -7.12 7.25 -0.38
N PRO A 445 -6.13 7.97 -0.92
CA PRO A 445 -6.18 8.55 -2.25
C PRO A 445 -5.80 7.52 -3.33
N TRP A 446 -6.50 6.38 -3.37
CA TRP A 446 -6.17 5.26 -4.24
C TRP A 446 -6.28 5.61 -5.74
N ASP A 447 -7.14 6.54 -6.08
CA ASP A 447 -7.30 7.11 -7.42
C ASP A 447 -6.04 7.86 -7.93
N ARG A 448 -5.06 8.08 -7.04
CA ARG A 448 -3.76 8.69 -7.32
C ARG A 448 -2.58 7.74 -7.09
N PHE A 449 -2.83 6.47 -6.84
CA PHE A 449 -1.76 5.48 -6.74
C PHE A 449 -1.07 5.29 -8.09
N ASP A 450 0.21 4.93 -8.06
CA ASP A 450 0.99 4.74 -9.27
C ASP A 450 0.34 3.66 -10.17
N PRO A 451 0.07 3.94 -11.45
CA PRO A 451 -0.57 2.98 -12.36
C PRO A 451 0.29 1.76 -12.69
N ASN A 452 1.60 1.80 -12.40
CA ASN A 452 2.49 0.65 -12.53
C ASN A 452 2.42 -0.31 -11.33
N MET A 453 1.72 0.06 -10.25
CA MET A 453 1.40 -0.86 -9.16
C MET A 453 0.20 -1.73 -9.54
N GLU A 454 0.17 -2.97 -9.05
CA GLU A 454 -1.05 -3.77 -9.06
C GLU A 454 -2.08 -3.14 -8.10
N TRP A 455 -3.32 -2.99 -8.52
CA TRP A 455 -4.39 -2.44 -7.71
C TRP A 455 -5.28 -3.55 -7.16
N HIS A 456 -5.36 -3.65 -5.83
CA HIS A 456 -6.13 -4.68 -5.11
C HIS A 456 -7.28 -4.05 -4.31
N PRO A 457 -8.39 -3.66 -4.99
CA PRO A 457 -9.55 -3.11 -4.29
C PRO A 457 -10.22 -4.18 -3.42
N MET A 458 -10.45 -3.86 -2.14
CA MET A 458 -11.23 -4.68 -1.21
C MET A 458 -12.72 -4.49 -1.48
N ALA A 459 -13.26 -5.27 -2.41
CA ALA A 459 -14.68 -5.24 -2.79
C ALA A 459 -15.52 -6.08 -1.80
N TYR A 460 -15.59 -5.63 -0.54
CA TYR A 460 -16.21 -6.37 0.58
C TYR A 460 -17.62 -5.88 0.92
N ALA A 461 -18.24 -5.08 0.09
CA ALA A 461 -19.62 -4.63 0.30
C ALA A 461 -20.57 -5.83 0.47
N LYS A 462 -21.57 -5.65 1.30
CA LYS A 462 -22.55 -6.69 1.64
C LYS A 462 -23.87 -6.41 0.95
N CYS A 463 -24.30 -7.33 0.09
CA CYS A 463 -25.60 -7.34 -0.57
C CYS A 463 -25.95 -8.77 -0.97
N GLU A 464 -27.23 -9.04 -1.18
CA GLU A 464 -27.75 -10.39 -1.45
C GLU A 464 -27.41 -10.91 -2.85
N ASP A 465 -27.23 -10.01 -3.83
CA ASP A 465 -27.14 -10.33 -5.27
C ASP A 465 -25.77 -10.03 -5.92
N SER A 466 -24.75 -9.73 -5.16
CA SER A 466 -23.41 -9.31 -5.61
C SER A 466 -23.35 -7.93 -6.31
N SER A 467 -24.45 -7.21 -6.48
CA SER A 467 -24.48 -5.93 -7.19
C SER A 467 -23.56 -4.88 -6.56
N CYS A 468 -23.44 -4.87 -5.22
CA CYS A 468 -22.58 -3.95 -4.49
C CYS A 468 -21.09 -4.23 -4.74
N VAL A 469 -20.69 -5.51 -4.82
CA VAL A 469 -19.33 -5.93 -5.17
C VAL A 469 -19.01 -5.48 -6.60
N VAL A 470 -19.93 -5.72 -7.54
CA VAL A 470 -19.80 -5.28 -8.94
C VAL A 470 -19.63 -3.76 -9.03
N LYS A 471 -20.46 -2.98 -8.32
CA LYS A 471 -20.36 -1.51 -8.28
C LYS A 471 -19.02 -1.01 -7.73
N GLN A 472 -18.48 -1.67 -6.68
CA GLN A 472 -17.17 -1.32 -6.12
C GLN A 472 -16.06 -1.57 -7.13
N VAL A 473 -16.09 -2.70 -7.85
CA VAL A 473 -15.09 -3.01 -8.89
C VAL A 473 -15.24 -2.07 -10.09
N GLU A 474 -16.47 -1.79 -10.53
CA GLU A 474 -16.75 -0.85 -11.62
C GLU A 474 -16.20 0.56 -11.33
N ARG A 475 -16.39 1.06 -10.11
CA ARG A 475 -15.83 2.33 -9.67
C ARG A 475 -14.31 2.39 -9.83
N VAL A 476 -13.61 1.32 -9.47
CA VAL A 476 -12.15 1.25 -9.58
C VAL A 476 -11.70 1.19 -11.04
N LEU A 477 -12.36 0.34 -11.85
CA LEU A 477 -12.05 0.20 -13.27
C LEU A 477 -12.31 1.47 -14.07
N ALA A 478 -13.26 2.31 -13.64
CA ALA A 478 -13.52 3.60 -14.28
C ALA A 478 -12.37 4.62 -14.12
N VAL A 479 -11.49 4.41 -13.14
CA VAL A 479 -10.35 5.28 -12.83
C VAL A 479 -9.03 4.65 -13.25
N ALA A 480 -8.93 3.31 -13.21
CA ALA A 480 -7.72 2.59 -13.55
C ALA A 480 -7.29 2.86 -15.00
N SER A 481 -5.99 3.08 -15.19
CA SER A 481 -5.44 3.19 -16.55
C SER A 481 -5.44 1.83 -17.26
N PRO A 482 -5.44 1.77 -18.60
CA PRO A 482 -5.47 0.51 -19.35
C PRO A 482 -4.33 -0.45 -19.01
N GLN A 483 -3.18 0.07 -18.57
CA GLN A 483 -2.01 -0.73 -18.18
C GLN A 483 -2.06 -1.18 -16.71
N THR A 484 -2.96 -0.64 -15.90
CA THR A 484 -3.03 -0.98 -14.47
C THR A 484 -3.60 -2.38 -14.29
N PHE A 485 -2.83 -3.26 -13.68
CA PHE A 485 -3.32 -4.58 -13.30
C PHE A 485 -4.26 -4.48 -12.10
N VAL A 486 -5.53 -4.79 -12.29
CA VAL A 486 -6.55 -4.73 -11.23
C VAL A 486 -6.93 -6.14 -10.79
N CYS A 487 -6.77 -6.45 -9.51
CA CYS A 487 -7.10 -7.73 -8.89
C CYS A 487 -8.03 -7.51 -7.68
N PRO A 488 -9.35 -7.44 -7.88
CA PRO A 488 -10.28 -7.22 -6.78
C PRO A 488 -10.22 -8.36 -5.76
N ALA A 489 -10.20 -7.99 -4.48
CA ALA A 489 -10.36 -8.91 -3.37
C ALA A 489 -11.84 -9.00 -3.00
N ILE A 490 -12.38 -10.22 -2.98
CA ILE A 490 -13.74 -10.52 -2.52
C ILE A 490 -13.70 -11.42 -1.29
N ALA A 491 -14.76 -11.41 -0.50
CA ALA A 491 -14.85 -12.21 0.72
C ALA A 491 -16.09 -13.10 0.67
N GLY A 492 -15.99 -14.33 1.20
CA GLY A 492 -17.08 -15.29 1.20
C GLY A 492 -16.59 -16.72 1.39
N LEU A 493 -17.50 -17.68 1.22
CA LEU A 493 -17.22 -19.11 1.29
C LEU A 493 -17.55 -19.78 -0.04
N TRP A 494 -16.84 -20.84 -0.34
CA TRP A 494 -17.16 -21.71 -1.46
C TRP A 494 -18.44 -22.52 -1.16
N GLY A 495 -19.34 -22.59 -2.12
CA GLY A 495 -20.57 -23.40 -2.03
C GLY A 495 -21.61 -22.89 -1.03
N GLN A 496 -21.35 -21.85 -0.26
CA GLN A 496 -22.22 -21.39 0.80
C GLN A 496 -22.38 -19.87 0.80
N ALA A 497 -23.62 -19.39 0.75
CA ALA A 497 -23.94 -18.01 1.02
C ALA A 497 -23.92 -17.72 2.54
N GLN A 498 -23.44 -16.56 2.91
CA GLN A 498 -23.56 -16.00 4.27
C GLN A 498 -24.64 -14.91 4.28
N ARG A 499 -25.08 -14.50 5.47
CA ARG A 499 -26.07 -13.41 5.58
C ARG A 499 -25.58 -12.18 4.82
N ASN A 500 -26.35 -11.69 3.86
CA ASN A 500 -26.06 -10.54 3.00
C ASN A 500 -24.73 -10.68 2.22
N ARG A 501 -24.31 -11.90 1.91
CA ARG A 501 -23.14 -12.15 1.09
C ARG A 501 -23.30 -13.46 0.33
N PRO A 502 -23.42 -13.43 -1.01
CA PRO A 502 -23.45 -14.62 -1.85
C PRO A 502 -22.17 -15.46 -1.74
N SER A 503 -22.24 -16.72 -2.16
CA SER A 503 -21.05 -17.57 -2.24
C SER A 503 -19.98 -16.98 -3.17
N LEU A 504 -18.73 -17.44 -3.03
CA LEU A 504 -17.64 -17.00 -3.90
C LEU A 504 -17.93 -17.26 -5.37
N GLU A 505 -18.54 -18.42 -5.70
CA GLU A 505 -18.94 -18.75 -7.08
C GLU A 505 -19.92 -17.73 -7.65
N THR A 506 -20.92 -17.33 -6.86
CA THR A 506 -21.92 -16.35 -7.28
C THR A 506 -21.30 -14.97 -7.52
N GLN A 507 -20.42 -14.52 -6.61
CA GLN A 507 -19.70 -13.26 -6.75
C GLN A 507 -18.77 -13.30 -7.97
N MET A 508 -18.00 -14.37 -8.15
CA MET A 508 -17.09 -14.55 -9.30
C MET A 508 -17.87 -14.59 -10.62
N ALA A 509 -19.00 -15.30 -10.67
CA ALA A 509 -19.84 -15.34 -11.87
C ALA A 509 -20.41 -13.95 -12.22
N ALA A 510 -20.78 -13.14 -11.23
CA ALA A 510 -21.22 -11.77 -11.45
C ALA A 510 -20.09 -10.88 -12.00
N LEU A 511 -18.88 -10.99 -11.45
CA LEU A 511 -17.70 -10.26 -11.93
C LEU A 511 -17.30 -10.72 -13.35
N ALA A 512 -17.28 -12.03 -13.63
CA ALA A 512 -16.93 -12.56 -14.94
C ALA A 512 -17.89 -12.07 -16.04
N ARG A 513 -19.19 -12.01 -15.76
CA ARG A 513 -20.20 -11.50 -16.72
C ARG A 513 -20.03 -10.00 -16.98
N ARG A 514 -19.71 -9.22 -15.94
CA ARG A 514 -19.63 -7.76 -16.06
C ARG A 514 -18.28 -7.28 -16.55
N PHE A 515 -17.20 -7.98 -16.18
CA PHE A 515 -15.81 -7.60 -16.43
C PHE A 515 -14.97 -8.79 -16.93
N PRO A 516 -15.30 -9.36 -18.12
CA PRO A 516 -14.58 -10.52 -18.66
C PRO A 516 -13.08 -10.25 -18.93
N GLN A 517 -12.70 -8.98 -19.05
CA GLN A 517 -11.32 -8.53 -19.23
C GLN A 517 -10.47 -8.61 -17.95
N LEU A 518 -11.08 -8.74 -16.76
CA LEU A 518 -10.29 -8.93 -15.53
C LEU A 518 -9.59 -10.29 -15.57
N SER A 519 -8.27 -10.27 -15.42
CA SER A 519 -7.46 -11.49 -15.39
C SER A 519 -7.25 -12.04 -13.98
N CYS A 520 -7.56 -11.28 -12.95
CA CYS A 520 -7.29 -11.61 -11.54
C CYS A 520 -8.51 -11.41 -10.63
N VAL A 521 -8.68 -12.33 -9.67
CA VAL A 521 -9.54 -12.16 -8.49
C VAL A 521 -8.83 -12.76 -7.29
N SER A 522 -8.91 -12.12 -6.12
CA SER A 522 -8.38 -12.68 -4.88
C SER A 522 -9.48 -12.90 -3.82
N HIS A 523 -9.27 -13.87 -2.95
CA HIS A 523 -10.22 -14.22 -1.90
C HIS A 523 -9.64 -13.99 -0.50
N PHE A 524 -10.32 -13.17 0.28
CA PHE A 524 -9.98 -12.93 1.68
C PHE A 524 -10.88 -13.83 2.55
N SER A 525 -10.33 -14.80 3.26
CA SER A 525 -8.96 -15.31 3.38
C SER A 525 -8.99 -16.82 3.57
N LEU A 526 -7.83 -17.50 3.56
CA LEU A 526 -7.75 -18.95 3.81
C LEU A 526 -8.37 -19.32 5.16
N SER A 527 -8.16 -18.52 6.20
CA SER A 527 -8.73 -18.74 7.53
C SER A 527 -10.27 -18.74 7.57
N TRP A 528 -10.91 -18.04 6.63
CA TRP A 528 -12.38 -18.06 6.51
C TRP A 528 -12.86 -19.27 5.72
N ILE A 529 -12.11 -19.62 4.66
CA ILE A 529 -12.49 -20.75 3.77
C ILE A 529 -12.21 -22.08 4.46
N GLU A 530 -11.13 -22.17 5.25
CA GLU A 530 -10.67 -23.36 5.97
C GLU A 530 -10.53 -23.09 7.47
N PRO A 531 -11.64 -22.84 8.19
CA PRO A 531 -11.58 -22.44 9.60
C PRO A 531 -11.05 -23.53 10.54
N GLU A 532 -11.21 -24.81 10.17
CA GLU A 532 -10.69 -25.93 10.97
C GLU A 532 -9.18 -26.06 10.83
N LEU A 533 -8.67 -25.96 9.61
CA LEU A 533 -7.24 -25.91 9.34
C LEU A 533 -6.58 -24.75 10.12
N GLU A 534 -7.23 -23.58 10.11
CA GLU A 534 -6.75 -22.40 10.84
C GLU A 534 -6.71 -22.65 12.35
N ARG A 535 -7.76 -23.23 12.93
CA ARG A 535 -7.78 -23.56 14.37
C ARG A 535 -6.66 -24.55 14.76
N SER A 536 -6.48 -25.61 13.98
CA SER A 536 -5.45 -26.61 14.22
C SER A 536 -4.04 -26.03 14.13
N ARG A 537 -3.79 -25.12 13.20
CA ARG A 537 -2.53 -24.39 13.05
C ARG A 537 -2.23 -23.49 14.24
N ARG A 538 -3.22 -22.74 14.72
CA ARG A 538 -3.08 -21.89 15.91
C ARG A 538 -2.80 -22.69 17.19
N ALA A 539 -3.41 -23.86 17.30
CA ALA A 539 -3.28 -24.74 18.46
C ALA A 539 -2.08 -25.71 18.37
N CYS A 540 -1.27 -25.66 17.33
CA CYS A 540 -0.18 -26.62 17.07
C CYS A 540 -0.67 -28.09 17.06
N GLN A 541 -1.84 -28.36 16.51
CA GLN A 541 -2.47 -29.69 16.47
C GLN A 541 -2.37 -30.35 15.09
N LEU A 542 -1.45 -29.91 14.23
CA LEU A 542 -1.17 -30.48 12.91
C LEU A 542 0.11 -31.30 12.94
#